data_eca01b064f3938321cd439e13dd18708
#
_entry.id   eca01b064f3938321cd439e13dd18708
#
_cell.length_a   1.000
_cell.length_b   1.000
_cell.length_c   1.000
_cell.angle_alpha   90.00
_cell.angle_beta   90.00
_cell.angle_gamma   90.00
#
_symmetry.space_group_name_H-M   'P 1'
#
loop_
_entity.id
_entity.type
_entity.pdbx_description
1 polymer ?
#
loop_
_entity_poly.entity_id
_entity_poly.type
_entity_poly.pdbx_seq_one_letter_code
_entity_poly.pdbx_strand_id
1 'polypeptide(L)'
;MEIKKIGIAGTGLMGAGMSQIFAHHGYDVAVYDAFDAALEKGKRLVELNQAAQVEAGEVTDAEAARTLAALRFTSELDALRDRDEKFLKIYNALYRD
;
A
#
# COMPACT_ATOMS: atom_id res chain seq x y z
N MET A 1 14.21 -14.91 -7.03
CA MET A 1 13.47 -14.88 -5.76
C MET A 1 12.34 -13.87 -5.85
N GLU A 2 11.15 -14.31 -5.53
CA GLU A 2 9.99 -13.44 -5.58
C GLU A 2 9.85 -12.60 -4.32
N ILE A 3 9.56 -11.33 -4.50
CA ILE A 3 9.23 -10.44 -3.40
C ILE A 3 7.73 -10.63 -3.14
N LYS A 4 7.38 -11.06 -1.93
CA LYS A 4 5.97 -11.31 -1.59
C LYS A 4 5.41 -10.32 -0.57
N LYS A 5 6.28 -9.73 0.22
CA LYS A 5 5.90 -8.77 1.25
C LYS A 5 6.60 -7.45 1.00
N ILE A 6 5.82 -6.40 0.94
CA ILE A 6 6.33 -5.05 0.70
C ILE A 6 5.86 -4.14 1.82
N GLY A 7 6.76 -3.30 2.29
CA GLY A 7 6.42 -2.27 3.26
C GLY A 7 6.59 -0.90 2.62
N ILE A 8 5.68 0.00 2.85
CA ILE A 8 5.75 1.37 2.35
C ILE A 8 5.67 2.31 3.54
N ALA A 9 6.60 3.24 3.64
CA ALA A 9 6.55 4.24 4.68
C ALA A 9 6.02 5.56 4.09
N GLY A 10 4.97 6.06 4.71
CA GLY A 10 4.29 7.27 4.25
C GLY A 10 3.04 6.95 3.47
N THR A 11 1.93 7.56 3.90
CA THR A 11 0.61 7.35 3.27
C THR A 11 0.18 8.54 2.42
N GLY A 12 1.12 9.38 2.00
CA GLY A 12 0.82 10.48 1.10
C GLY A 12 0.29 9.95 -0.22
N LEU A 13 -0.01 10.85 -1.13
CA LEU A 13 -0.61 10.50 -2.42
C LEU A 13 0.18 9.42 -3.16
N MET A 14 1.50 9.55 -3.17
CA MET A 14 2.38 8.59 -3.84
C MET A 14 2.37 7.22 -3.15
N GLY A 15 2.43 7.22 -1.81
CA GLY A 15 2.42 5.97 -1.03
C GLY A 15 1.11 5.21 -1.21
N ALA A 16 -0.02 5.91 -1.19
CA ALA A 16 -1.32 5.31 -1.41
C ALA A 16 -1.42 4.71 -2.81
N GLY A 17 -0.95 5.44 -3.82
CA GLY A 17 -0.97 4.96 -5.20
C GLY A 17 -0.12 3.72 -5.40
N MET A 18 1.11 3.73 -4.90
CA MET A 18 2.03 2.61 -5.04
C MET A 18 1.54 1.37 -4.30
N SER A 19 0.96 1.55 -3.11
CA SER A 19 0.47 0.43 -2.33
C SER A 19 -0.60 -0.34 -3.10
N GLN A 20 -1.48 0.35 -3.80
CA GLN A 20 -2.52 -0.29 -4.60
C GLN A 20 -1.94 -1.07 -5.77
N ILE A 21 -0.91 -0.53 -6.43
CA ILE A 21 -0.28 -1.22 -7.56
C ILE A 21 0.32 -2.54 -7.11
N PHE A 22 1.09 -2.53 -6.02
CA PHE A 22 1.70 -3.74 -5.50
C PHE A 22 0.64 -4.75 -5.02
N ALA A 23 -0.37 -4.27 -4.29
CA ALA A 23 -1.43 -5.15 -3.80
C ALA A 23 -2.21 -5.78 -4.94
N HIS A 24 -2.47 -5.02 -6.00
CA HIS A 24 -3.17 -5.54 -7.18
C HIS A 24 -2.39 -6.68 -7.85
N HIS A 25 -1.07 -6.60 -7.81
CA HIS A 25 -0.19 -7.63 -8.39
C HIS A 25 0.07 -8.81 -7.44
N GLY A 26 -0.62 -8.88 -6.33
CA GLY A 26 -0.56 -10.05 -5.45
C GLY A 26 0.42 -9.95 -4.29
N TYR A 27 1.00 -8.79 -4.05
CA TYR A 27 1.91 -8.59 -2.92
C TYR A 27 1.14 -8.30 -1.64
N ASP A 28 1.68 -8.76 -0.52
CA ASP A 28 1.20 -8.40 0.81
C ASP A 28 1.89 -7.08 1.18
N VAL A 29 1.12 -6.01 1.35
CA VAL A 29 1.66 -4.67 1.51
C VAL A 29 1.33 -4.09 2.87
N ALA A 30 2.34 -3.66 3.61
CA ALA A 30 2.15 -2.91 4.85
C ALA A 30 2.50 -1.45 4.58
N VAL A 31 1.60 -0.56 4.92
CA VAL A 31 1.80 0.89 4.75
C VAL A 31 1.94 1.51 6.14
N TYR A 32 3.09 2.11 6.38
CA TYR A 32 3.39 2.74 7.66
C TYR A 32 3.28 4.26 7.58
N ASP A 33 2.72 4.85 8.61
CA ASP A 33 2.82 6.28 8.83
C ASP A 33 2.83 6.52 10.35
N ALA A 34 3.61 7.49 10.79
CA ALA A 34 3.70 7.81 12.20
C ALA A 34 2.43 8.47 12.74
N PHE A 35 1.61 9.01 11.87
CA PHE A 35 0.41 9.76 12.26
C PHE A 35 -0.85 9.00 11.89
N ASP A 36 -1.69 8.74 12.88
CA ASP A 36 -2.96 8.02 12.65
C ASP A 36 -3.87 8.76 11.67
N ALA A 37 -3.87 10.08 11.72
CA ALA A 37 -4.68 10.88 10.80
C ALA A 37 -4.26 10.66 9.34
N ALA A 38 -2.96 10.53 9.11
CA ALA A 38 -2.43 10.27 7.77
C ALA A 38 -2.82 8.86 7.30
N LEU A 39 -2.79 7.88 8.20
CA LEU A 39 -3.21 6.51 7.89
C LEU A 39 -4.67 6.46 7.49
N GLU A 40 -5.53 7.11 8.25
CA GLU A 40 -6.97 7.15 7.95
C GLU A 40 -7.23 7.79 6.59
N LYS A 41 -6.55 8.88 6.31
CA LYS A 41 -6.68 9.59 5.05
C LYS A 41 -6.21 8.74 3.87
N GLY A 42 -5.07 8.08 4.03
CA GLY A 42 -4.52 7.21 3.00
C GLY A 42 -5.40 6.01 2.73
N LYS A 43 -5.92 5.39 3.79
CA LYS A 43 -6.83 4.26 3.68
C LYS A 43 -8.10 4.65 2.93
N ARG A 44 -8.67 5.79 3.27
CA ARG A 44 -9.87 6.29 2.61
C ARG A 44 -9.60 6.56 1.13
N LEU A 45 -8.45 7.13 0.81
CA LEU A 45 -8.08 7.41 -0.57
C LEU A 45 -7.99 6.11 -1.39
N VAL A 46 -7.39 5.06 -0.82
CA VAL A 46 -7.30 3.76 -1.48
C VAL A 46 -8.70 3.18 -1.72
N GLU A 47 -9.55 3.23 -0.72
CA GLU A 47 -10.93 2.73 -0.83
C GLU A 47 -11.69 3.45 -1.95
N LEU A 48 -11.55 4.78 -2.01
CA LEU A 48 -12.21 5.58 -3.04
C LEU A 48 -11.67 5.25 -4.43
N ASN A 49 -10.36 5.07 -4.55
CA ASN A 49 -9.74 4.74 -5.82
C ASN A 49 -10.20 3.37 -6.32
N GLN A 50 -10.29 2.37 -5.43
CA GLN A 50 -10.75 1.04 -5.82
C GLN A 50 -12.23 1.08 -6.23
N ALA A 51 -13.05 1.81 -5.51
CA ALA A 51 -14.46 1.98 -5.88
C ALA A 51 -14.61 2.63 -7.26
N ALA A 52 -13.80 3.64 -7.53
CA ALA A 52 -13.81 4.32 -8.83
C ALA A 52 -13.40 3.38 -9.96
N GLN A 53 -12.41 2.53 -9.72
CA GLN A 53 -11.97 1.56 -10.73
C GLN A 53 -13.03 0.50 -11.02
N VAL A 54 -13.77 0.07 -10.00
CA VAL A 54 -14.89 -0.86 -10.18
C VAL A 54 -15.97 -0.20 -11.03
N GLU A 55 -16.32 1.02 -10.70
CA GLU A 55 -17.37 1.76 -11.41
C GLU A 55 -16.97 1.99 -12.87
N ALA A 56 -15.70 2.24 -13.14
CA ALA A 56 -15.20 2.43 -14.49
C ALA A 56 -15.03 1.13 -15.26
N GLY A 57 -15.25 -0.02 -14.63
CA GLY A 57 -15.10 -1.32 -15.27
C GLY A 57 -13.65 -1.76 -15.44
N GLU A 58 -12.71 -1.11 -14.76
CA GLU A 58 -11.29 -1.44 -14.86
C GLU A 58 -10.92 -2.68 -14.05
N VAL A 59 -11.60 -2.87 -12.92
CA VAL A 59 -11.43 -4.05 -12.07
C VAL A 59 -12.80 -4.55 -11.63
N THR A 60 -12.87 -5.83 -11.26
CA THR A 60 -14.09 -6.40 -10.71
C THR A 60 -14.19 -6.10 -9.21
N ASP A 61 -15.38 -6.28 -8.63
CA ASP A 61 -15.56 -6.17 -7.18
C ASP A 61 -14.64 -7.13 -6.44
N ALA A 62 -14.47 -8.35 -6.94
CA ALA A 62 -13.61 -9.35 -6.33
C ALA A 62 -12.14 -8.92 -6.35
N GLU A 63 -11.69 -8.34 -7.46
CA GLU A 63 -10.32 -7.83 -7.58
C GLU A 63 -10.05 -6.67 -6.62
N ALA A 64 -11.01 -5.75 -6.52
CA ALA A 64 -10.90 -4.63 -5.60
C ALA A 64 -10.84 -5.13 -4.15
N ALA A 65 -11.68 -6.10 -3.79
CA ALA A 65 -11.69 -6.68 -2.45
C ALA A 65 -10.34 -7.33 -2.12
N ARG A 66 -9.74 -8.05 -3.07
CA ARG A 66 -8.44 -8.69 -2.87
C ARG A 66 -7.33 -7.64 -2.67
N THR A 67 -7.38 -6.57 -3.46
CA THR A 67 -6.42 -5.47 -3.33
C THR A 67 -6.50 -4.86 -1.93
N LEU A 68 -7.70 -4.55 -1.46
CA LEU A 68 -7.89 -3.97 -0.14
C LEU A 68 -7.46 -4.92 0.97
N ALA A 69 -7.75 -6.22 0.83
CA ALA A 69 -7.39 -7.22 1.82
C ALA A 69 -5.87 -7.42 1.92
N ALA A 70 -5.14 -7.14 0.86
CA ALA A 70 -3.68 -7.27 0.84
C ALA A 70 -2.96 -6.08 1.47
N LEU A 71 -3.68 -5.01 1.80
CA LEU A 71 -3.12 -3.80 2.37
C LEU A 71 -3.30 -3.78 3.88
N ARG A 72 -2.23 -3.45 4.61
CA ARG A 72 -2.26 -3.23 6.04
C ARG A 72 -1.73 -1.83 6.33
N PHE A 73 -2.51 -1.03 7.00
CA PHE A 73 -2.11 0.31 7.41
C PHE A 73 -1.73 0.27 8.89
N THR A 74 -0.54 0.77 9.23
CA THR A 74 -0.04 0.67 10.58
C THR A 74 0.80 1.86 10.97
N SER A 75 0.73 2.26 12.24
CA SER A 75 1.61 3.28 12.82
C SER A 75 2.80 2.65 13.53
N GLU A 76 2.95 1.34 13.47
CA GLU A 76 4.04 0.63 14.11
C GLU A 76 5.15 0.33 13.11
N LEU A 77 6.28 0.98 13.27
CA LEU A 77 7.41 0.81 12.37
C LEU A 77 7.93 -0.63 12.37
N ASP A 78 7.81 -1.33 13.50
CA ASP A 78 8.25 -2.72 13.61
C ASP A 78 7.54 -3.64 12.63
N ALA A 79 6.33 -3.28 12.19
CA ALA A 79 5.61 -4.06 11.21
C ALA A 79 6.33 -4.14 9.86
N LEU A 80 7.27 -3.25 9.59
CA LEU A 80 8.06 -3.27 8.36
C LEU A 80 9.28 -4.16 8.43
N ARG A 81 9.67 -4.61 9.61
CA ARG A 81 10.90 -5.40 9.79
C ARG A 81 10.82 -6.77 9.11
N ASP A 82 9.62 -7.32 8.97
CA ASP A 82 9.40 -8.60 8.32
C ASP A 82 9.43 -8.50 6.80
N ARG A 83 9.59 -7.30 6.26
CA ARG A 83 9.48 -7.08 4.82
C ARG A 83 10.82 -7.30 4.12
N ASP A 84 10.75 -7.49 2.82
CA ASP A 84 11.95 -7.76 2.02
C ASP A 84 12.91 -6.57 1.99
N GLU A 85 14.20 -6.84 2.06
CA GLU A 85 15.22 -5.81 2.00
C GLU A 85 15.15 -4.99 0.72
N LYS A 86 14.74 -5.59 -0.38
CA LYS A 86 14.63 -4.90 -1.66
C LYS A 86 13.63 -3.76 -1.58
N PHE A 87 12.61 -3.94 -0.77
CA PHE A 87 11.65 -2.89 -0.57
C PHE A 87 12.27 -1.67 0.12
N LEU A 88 13.09 -1.88 1.14
CA LEU A 88 13.76 -0.78 1.84
C LEU A 88 14.58 0.08 0.89
N LYS A 89 15.20 -0.54 -0.11
CA LYS A 89 15.95 0.20 -1.13
C LYS A 89 15.02 1.04 -2.01
N ILE A 90 13.89 0.50 -2.39
CA ILE A 90 12.89 1.21 -3.19
C ILE A 90 12.36 2.41 -2.41
N TYR A 91 12.02 2.19 -1.14
CA TYR A 91 11.56 3.25 -0.28
C TYR A 91 12.59 4.37 -0.18
N ASN A 92 13.84 4.03 0.09
CA ASN A 92 14.92 5.00 0.19
C ASN A 92 15.10 5.80 -1.11
N ALA A 93 14.97 5.14 -2.24
CA ALA A 93 15.07 5.81 -3.54
C ALA A 93 13.95 6.82 -3.76
N LEU A 94 12.74 6.52 -3.26
CA LEU A 94 11.57 7.37 -3.46
C LEU A 94 11.53 8.58 -2.52
N TYR A 95 11.97 8.39 -1.28
CA TYR A 95 11.85 9.42 -0.23
C TYR A 95 13.19 10.05 0.13
N ARG A 96 14.23 9.66 -0.53
CA ARG A 96 15.55 10.19 -0.29
C ARG A 96 15.71 11.54 -0.99
N ASP A 97 16.25 12.49 -0.29
CA ASP A 97 16.53 13.80 -0.84
C ASP A 97 17.79 13.79 -1.71
#